data_ad8205d8f3b52991be0b4233201e46c5
#
_entry.id   ad8205d8f3b52991be0b4233201e46c5
#
_cell.length_a   1.000
_cell.length_b   1.000
_cell.length_c   1.000
_cell.angle_alpha   90.00
_cell.angle_beta   90.00
_cell.angle_gamma   90.00
#
_symmetry.space_group_name_H-M   'P 1'
#
loop_
_entity.id
_entity.type
_entity.pdbx_description
1 polymer ?
#
loop_
_entity_poly.entity_id
_entity_poly.type
_entity_poly.pdbx_seq_one_letter_code
_entity_poly.pdbx_strand_id
1 'polypeptide(L)'
;MKNSGKVISTTIDKHIYITCRNLPKYFDHKLRIVYSIDETVKEVNQIKHNVVREAIKIFKIQNGLEIHYDGDFPSKSGMASSSTFSVGLLNCLSHIAKKKLNKKELYEKTLFLEQKILKESVGNQDQLAASYGGFNIINFYKNRYKVKKIKNKLFLNKLEKNLYLVYTGILRSANEAAKKYINKLEKKKNILNRLVDHVDTAEKIISYGAADDFGYLLHETWNEKKSISDNISNPLIDEIYKKKK
;
A
#
# COMPACT_ATOMS: atom_id res chain seq x y z
N MET A 1 -7.30 -23.37 -10.18
CA MET A 1 -6.99 -21.95 -9.89
C MET A 1 -6.64 -21.32 -11.22
N LYS A 2 -7.30 -20.25 -11.62
CA LYS A 2 -6.65 -19.33 -12.54
C LYS A 2 -5.34 -18.95 -11.83
N ASN A 3 -4.19 -19.28 -12.41
CA ASN A 3 -2.87 -19.06 -11.80
C ASN A 3 -2.47 -17.56 -11.75
N SER A 4 -3.45 -16.66 -11.65
CA SER A 4 -3.26 -15.21 -11.71
C SER A 4 -4.22 -14.50 -10.76
N GLY A 5 -3.70 -13.55 -10.00
CA GLY A 5 -4.50 -12.58 -9.24
C GLY A 5 -4.76 -11.34 -10.08
N LYS A 6 -5.87 -10.64 -9.83
CA LYS A 6 -6.20 -9.39 -10.50
C LYS A 6 -6.79 -8.41 -9.51
N VAL A 7 -6.46 -7.12 -9.64
CA VAL A 7 -6.96 -6.07 -8.76
C VAL A 7 -7.12 -4.76 -9.52
N ILE A 8 -8.11 -3.97 -9.14
CA ILE A 8 -8.20 -2.54 -9.45
C ILE A 8 -7.71 -1.77 -8.23
N SER A 9 -6.81 -0.84 -8.46
CA SER A 9 -6.20 -0.03 -7.41
C SER A 9 -6.14 1.43 -7.83
N THR A 10 -6.42 2.33 -6.91
CA THR A 10 -6.23 3.77 -7.09
C THR A 10 -5.44 4.36 -5.93
N THR A 11 -4.65 5.36 -6.22
CA THR A 11 -4.13 6.28 -5.21
C THR A 11 -5.13 7.41 -5.01
N ILE A 12 -5.09 8.01 -3.84
CA ILE A 12 -5.98 9.12 -3.44
C ILE A 12 -5.14 10.36 -3.16
N ASP A 13 -5.77 11.53 -3.06
CA ASP A 13 -5.14 12.80 -2.71
C ASP A 13 -4.90 12.91 -1.18
N LYS A 14 -4.16 11.93 -0.67
CA LYS A 14 -3.63 11.90 0.70
C LYS A 14 -2.23 11.32 0.66
N HIS A 15 -1.31 11.97 1.34
CA HIS A 15 0.11 11.79 1.13
C HIS A 15 0.84 11.35 2.38
N ILE A 16 1.94 10.69 2.14
CA ILE A 16 3.03 10.49 3.08
C ILE A 16 4.20 11.32 2.58
N TYR A 17 4.73 12.18 3.44
CA TYR A 17 5.86 13.05 3.16
C TYR A 17 7.10 12.47 3.84
N ILE A 18 8.16 12.29 3.06
CA ILE A 18 9.44 11.81 3.59
C ILE A 18 10.53 12.77 3.14
N THR A 19 11.17 13.39 4.10
CA THR A 19 12.32 14.25 3.87
C THR A 19 13.59 13.54 4.30
N CYS A 20 14.58 13.48 3.42
CA CYS A 20 15.90 12.94 3.73
C CYS A 20 16.97 13.95 3.39
N ARG A 21 17.90 14.19 4.31
CA ARG A 21 19.09 15.01 4.01
C ARG A 21 20.36 14.38 4.57
N ASN A 22 21.49 14.72 3.96
CA ASN A 22 22.77 14.42 4.55
C ASN A 22 22.98 15.29 5.80
N LEU A 23 23.33 14.64 6.91
CA LEU A 23 23.62 15.33 8.15
C LEU A 23 25.11 15.69 8.20
N PRO A 24 25.47 16.95 8.40
CA PRO A 24 26.87 17.39 8.52
C PRO A 24 27.59 16.76 9.74
N LYS A 25 28.90 16.65 9.66
CA LYS A 25 29.71 15.97 10.68
C LYS A 25 29.87 16.70 12.00
N TYR A 26 29.44 17.96 12.10
CA TYR A 26 29.53 18.76 13.32
C TYR A 26 28.39 18.54 14.34
N PHE A 27 27.46 17.64 14.03
CA PHE A 27 26.44 17.18 14.99
C PHE A 27 27.01 16.05 15.85
N ASP A 28 26.60 15.99 17.13
CA ASP A 28 27.02 14.96 18.10
C ASP A 28 26.53 13.55 17.75
N HIS A 29 25.52 13.48 16.86
CA HIS A 29 24.93 12.25 16.34
C HIS A 29 25.13 12.12 14.83
N LYS A 30 25.09 10.91 14.34
CA LYS A 30 25.24 10.61 12.91
C LYS A 30 23.90 10.43 12.19
N LEU A 31 22.89 9.96 12.91
CA LEU A 31 21.58 9.63 12.36
C LEU A 31 20.49 10.22 13.23
N ARG A 32 19.51 10.87 12.61
CA ARG A 32 18.29 11.35 13.25
C ARG A 32 17.07 10.91 12.45
N ILE A 33 16.13 10.22 13.10
CA ILE A 33 14.93 9.67 12.49
C ILE A 33 13.73 10.21 13.26
N VAL A 34 12.93 11.05 12.61
CA VAL A 34 11.78 11.72 13.20
C VAL A 34 10.48 11.18 12.61
N TYR A 35 9.65 10.59 13.45
CA TYR A 35 8.30 10.10 13.15
C TYR A 35 7.42 10.37 14.38
N SER A 36 6.65 9.41 14.91
CA SER A 36 5.99 9.55 16.23
C SER A 36 7.00 9.58 17.41
N ILE A 37 8.25 9.25 17.14
CA ILE A 37 9.38 9.27 18.06
C ILE A 37 10.55 9.98 17.38
N ASP A 38 11.39 10.68 18.13
CA ASP A 38 12.67 11.22 17.66
C ASP A 38 13.80 10.28 18.10
N GLU A 39 14.41 9.59 17.15
CA GLU A 39 15.57 8.72 17.37
C GLU A 39 16.85 9.43 16.94
N THR A 40 17.76 9.65 17.86
CA THR A 40 19.07 10.25 17.61
C THR A 40 20.15 9.24 18.00
N VAL A 41 20.91 8.73 17.01
CA VAL A 41 21.87 7.64 17.21
C VAL A 41 23.17 7.86 16.42
N LYS A 42 24.23 7.15 16.81
CA LYS A 42 25.55 7.19 16.14
C LYS A 42 25.72 6.10 15.09
N GLU A 43 25.04 4.94 15.25
CA GLU A 43 25.19 3.78 14.41
C GLU A 43 23.85 3.30 13.85
N VAL A 44 23.84 2.81 12.61
CA VAL A 44 22.63 2.31 11.92
C VAL A 44 21.92 1.21 12.71
N ASN A 45 22.68 0.34 13.37
CA ASN A 45 22.12 -0.77 14.14
C ASN A 45 21.37 -0.33 15.41
N GLN A 46 21.56 0.90 15.87
CA GLN A 46 20.87 1.47 17.03
C GLN A 46 19.48 2.00 16.68
N ILE A 47 19.16 2.18 15.38
CA ILE A 47 17.85 2.64 14.93
C ILE A 47 16.80 1.59 15.31
N LYS A 48 15.79 2.01 16.08
CA LYS A 48 14.67 1.15 16.50
C LYS A 48 13.69 0.91 15.36
N HIS A 49 13.46 1.91 14.52
CA HIS A 49 12.58 1.78 13.35
C HIS A 49 13.18 0.80 12.33
N ASN A 50 12.70 -0.43 12.32
CA ASN A 50 13.28 -1.53 11.54
C ASN A 50 13.30 -1.27 10.03
N VAL A 51 12.23 -0.70 9.44
CA VAL A 51 12.18 -0.37 8.01
C VAL A 51 13.27 0.62 7.64
N VAL A 52 13.46 1.69 8.45
CA VAL A 52 14.51 2.70 8.21
C VAL A 52 15.88 2.09 8.32
N ARG A 53 16.15 1.33 9.38
CA ARG A 53 17.43 0.66 9.62
C ARG A 53 17.82 -0.22 8.43
N GLU A 54 16.92 -1.09 7.99
CA GLU A 54 17.24 -2.03 6.91
C GLU A 54 17.30 -1.33 5.54
N ALA A 55 16.48 -0.28 5.31
CA ALA A 55 16.56 0.52 4.08
C ALA A 55 17.91 1.24 3.93
N ILE A 56 18.46 1.81 5.01
CA ILE A 56 19.79 2.43 5.01
C ILE A 56 20.87 1.40 4.66
N LYS A 57 20.79 0.18 5.21
CA LYS A 57 21.71 -0.92 4.92
C LYS A 57 21.65 -1.35 3.45
N ILE A 58 20.44 -1.43 2.85
CA ILE A 58 20.28 -1.79 1.43
C ILE A 58 21.07 -0.84 0.51
N PHE A 59 21.05 0.46 0.82
CA PHE A 59 21.77 1.45 0.02
C PHE A 59 23.22 1.67 0.46
N LYS A 60 23.66 1.00 1.54
CA LYS A 60 25.02 1.12 2.10
C LYS A 60 25.40 2.58 2.40
N ILE A 61 24.47 3.37 2.91
CA ILE A 61 24.70 4.77 3.23
C ILE A 61 25.54 4.84 4.50
N GLN A 62 26.71 5.46 4.40
CA GLN A 62 27.67 5.61 5.50
C GLN A 62 27.73 7.03 6.06
N ASN A 63 27.23 8.01 5.31
CA ASN A 63 27.20 9.41 5.72
C ASN A 63 26.14 9.65 6.79
N GLY A 64 26.27 10.76 7.51
CA GLY A 64 25.24 11.23 8.42
C GLY A 64 23.92 11.46 7.67
N LEU A 65 22.81 11.08 8.26
CA LEU A 65 21.49 11.13 7.62
C LEU A 65 20.42 11.60 8.61
N GLU A 66 19.58 12.51 8.15
CA GLU A 66 18.36 12.89 8.86
C GLU A 66 17.15 12.55 7.99
N ILE A 67 16.16 11.89 8.59
CA ILE A 67 14.93 11.44 7.95
C ILE A 67 13.75 11.92 8.77
N HIS A 68 12.80 12.61 8.11
CA HIS A 68 11.52 13.00 8.70
C HIS A 68 10.38 12.30 7.96
N TYR A 69 9.38 11.88 8.71
CA TYR A 69 8.15 11.27 8.22
C TYR A 69 6.94 12.03 8.74
N ASP A 70 6.10 12.46 7.82
CA ASP A 70 4.79 13.05 8.09
C ASP A 70 3.72 12.38 7.21
N GLY A 71 2.49 12.37 7.64
CA GLY A 71 1.40 11.76 6.89
C GLY A 71 0.05 12.41 7.15
N ASP A 72 -0.76 12.53 6.10
CA ASP A 72 -2.13 13.06 6.18
C ASP A 72 -3.07 12.16 6.99
N PHE A 73 -2.69 10.90 7.21
CA PHE A 73 -3.43 9.92 8.00
C PHE A 73 -2.55 9.22 9.04
N PRO A 74 -3.15 8.81 10.18
CA PRO A 74 -2.44 7.98 11.14
C PRO A 74 -1.95 6.66 10.51
N SER A 75 -0.82 6.17 10.97
CA SER A 75 -0.35 4.83 10.61
C SER A 75 -1.37 3.77 11.00
N LYS A 76 -1.37 2.62 10.33
CA LYS A 76 -2.30 1.49 10.58
C LYS A 76 -3.78 1.81 10.28
N SER A 77 -4.09 2.87 9.54
CA SER A 77 -5.45 3.26 9.15
C SER A 77 -6.06 2.37 8.05
N GLY A 78 -5.33 1.38 7.54
CA GLY A 78 -5.79 0.49 6.45
C GLY A 78 -5.63 1.07 5.05
N MET A 79 -4.94 2.21 4.93
CA MET A 79 -4.72 2.94 3.66
C MET A 79 -3.34 2.65 3.04
N ALA A 80 -2.82 1.44 3.23
CA ALA A 80 -1.50 1.02 2.73
C ALA A 80 -0.32 1.90 3.22
N SER A 81 -0.47 2.59 4.37
CA SER A 81 0.50 3.56 4.87
C SER A 81 1.90 2.95 5.07
N SER A 82 2.00 1.69 5.53
CA SER A 82 3.29 1.02 5.73
C SER A 82 4.06 0.85 4.42
N SER A 83 3.43 0.30 3.40
CA SER A 83 4.07 0.07 2.09
C SER A 83 4.34 1.39 1.36
N THR A 84 3.45 2.40 1.51
CA THR A 84 3.68 3.75 0.96
C THR A 84 4.89 4.40 1.61
N PHE A 85 5.04 4.25 2.94
CA PHE A 85 6.24 4.70 3.66
C PHE A 85 7.50 4.01 3.13
N SER A 86 7.49 2.67 3.01
CA SER A 86 8.63 1.91 2.49
C SER A 86 9.02 2.35 1.08
N VAL A 87 8.04 2.54 0.19
CA VAL A 87 8.25 3.03 -1.19
C VAL A 87 8.87 4.43 -1.18
N GLY A 88 8.29 5.37 -0.43
CA GLY A 88 8.78 6.74 -0.35
C GLY A 88 10.20 6.83 0.25
N LEU A 89 10.45 6.07 1.33
CA LEU A 89 11.77 6.01 1.96
C LEU A 89 12.83 5.46 1.01
N LEU A 90 12.57 4.32 0.36
CA LEU A 90 13.51 3.75 -0.60
C LEU A 90 13.76 4.69 -1.78
N ASN A 91 12.74 5.42 -2.23
CA ASN A 91 12.90 6.44 -3.27
C ASN A 91 13.84 7.57 -2.80
N CYS A 92 13.60 8.15 -1.62
CA CYS A 92 14.47 9.19 -1.04
C CYS A 92 15.91 8.70 -0.87
N LEU A 93 16.11 7.53 -0.25
CA LEU A 93 17.45 6.96 -0.02
C LEU A 93 18.16 6.63 -1.33
N SER A 94 17.43 6.23 -2.38
CA SER A 94 18.00 6.01 -3.70
C SER A 94 18.63 7.28 -4.28
N HIS A 95 18.01 8.44 -4.07
CA HIS A 95 18.54 9.72 -4.49
C HIS A 95 19.77 10.15 -3.65
N ILE A 96 19.72 9.96 -2.33
CA ILE A 96 20.88 10.17 -1.44
C ILE A 96 22.08 9.31 -1.88
N ALA A 97 21.81 8.05 -2.22
CA ALA A 97 22.83 7.12 -2.70
C ALA A 97 23.24 7.33 -4.18
N LYS A 98 22.68 8.34 -4.86
CA LYS A 98 22.89 8.62 -6.30
C LYS A 98 22.54 7.42 -7.20
N LYS A 99 21.54 6.62 -6.81
CA LYS A 99 21.07 5.41 -7.50
C LYS A 99 19.57 5.54 -7.76
N LYS A 100 19.17 6.46 -8.64
CA LYS A 100 17.73 6.67 -8.97
C LYS A 100 17.10 5.36 -9.44
N LEU A 101 15.99 4.99 -8.79
CA LEU A 101 15.20 3.82 -9.13
C LEU A 101 14.03 4.19 -10.04
N ASN A 102 13.74 3.34 -11.02
CA ASN A 102 12.47 3.42 -11.74
C ASN A 102 11.35 2.74 -10.94
N LYS A 103 10.09 2.89 -11.39
CA LYS A 103 8.90 2.37 -10.68
C LYS A 103 8.96 0.85 -10.42
N LYS A 104 9.48 0.08 -11.39
CA LYS A 104 9.62 -1.37 -11.26
C LYS A 104 10.67 -1.74 -10.21
N GLU A 105 11.84 -1.13 -10.29
CA GLU A 105 12.94 -1.34 -9.34
C GLU A 105 12.53 -0.94 -7.92
N LEU A 106 11.79 0.17 -7.79
CA LEU A 106 11.27 0.66 -6.52
C LEU A 106 10.31 -0.35 -5.89
N TYR A 107 9.35 -0.85 -6.68
CA TYR A 107 8.44 -1.90 -6.24
C TYR A 107 9.18 -3.18 -5.83
N GLU A 108 10.07 -3.70 -6.67
CA GLU A 108 10.81 -4.94 -6.40
C GLU A 108 11.69 -4.82 -5.15
N LYS A 109 12.33 -3.66 -4.96
CA LYS A 109 13.15 -3.38 -3.79
C LYS A 109 12.30 -3.24 -2.52
N THR A 110 11.10 -2.67 -2.62
CA THR A 110 10.15 -2.59 -1.50
C THR A 110 9.68 -4.00 -1.08
N LEU A 111 9.31 -4.84 -2.04
CA LEU A 111 8.96 -6.24 -1.74
C LEU A 111 10.11 -7.00 -1.09
N PHE A 112 11.32 -6.82 -1.59
CA PHE A 112 12.51 -7.45 -1.01
C PHE A 112 12.71 -7.00 0.44
N LEU A 113 12.60 -5.71 0.72
CA LEU A 113 12.69 -5.17 2.08
C LEU A 113 11.62 -5.79 3.00
N GLU A 114 10.33 -5.69 2.62
CA GLU A 114 9.23 -6.11 3.49
C GLU A 114 9.14 -7.63 3.64
N GLN A 115 9.19 -8.38 2.53
CA GLN A 115 8.95 -9.84 2.57
C GLN A 115 10.22 -10.65 2.88
N LYS A 116 11.40 -10.23 2.44
CA LYS A 116 12.64 -11.02 2.60
C LYS A 116 13.45 -10.59 3.81
N ILE A 117 13.64 -9.28 4.01
CA ILE A 117 14.45 -8.77 5.10
C ILE A 117 13.62 -8.70 6.39
N LEU A 118 12.46 -8.04 6.35
CA LEU A 118 11.60 -7.86 7.52
C LEU A 118 10.69 -9.07 7.79
N LYS A 119 10.57 -9.99 6.83
CA LYS A 119 9.76 -11.21 6.91
C LYS A 119 8.28 -10.93 7.24
N GLU A 120 7.75 -9.83 6.73
CA GLU A 120 6.35 -9.46 6.91
C GLU A 120 5.43 -10.31 6.03
N SER A 121 4.28 -10.69 6.57
CA SER A 121 3.23 -11.42 5.84
C SER A 121 2.35 -10.44 5.06
N VAL A 122 2.94 -9.75 4.09
CA VAL A 122 2.25 -8.77 3.24
C VAL A 122 2.13 -9.27 1.80
N GLY A 123 1.06 -8.84 1.12
CA GLY A 123 0.86 -9.10 -0.32
C GLY A 123 1.77 -8.23 -1.19
N ASN A 124 1.48 -8.23 -2.50
CA ASN A 124 2.23 -7.49 -3.51
C ASN A 124 1.48 -6.24 -4.00
N GLN A 125 0.25 -6.01 -3.53
CA GLN A 125 -0.68 -5.03 -4.08
C GLN A 125 -0.31 -3.61 -3.67
N ASP A 126 -0.11 -3.38 -2.37
CA ASP A 126 0.06 -2.04 -1.79
C ASP A 126 1.36 -1.39 -2.26
N GLN A 127 2.45 -2.15 -2.27
CA GLN A 127 3.76 -1.70 -2.75
C GLN A 127 3.72 -1.30 -4.23
N LEU A 128 2.95 -2.06 -5.03
CA LEU A 128 2.81 -1.79 -6.45
C LEU A 128 1.95 -0.56 -6.69
N ALA A 129 0.84 -0.42 -5.96
CA ALA A 129 -0.03 0.76 -6.03
C ALA A 129 0.75 2.04 -5.65
N ALA A 130 1.51 2.01 -4.55
CA ALA A 130 2.34 3.13 -4.11
C ALA A 130 3.45 3.48 -5.11
N SER A 131 4.11 2.47 -5.71
CA SER A 131 5.21 2.70 -6.65
C SER A 131 4.75 3.26 -8.00
N TYR A 132 3.57 2.82 -8.48
CA TYR A 132 3.07 3.22 -9.81
C TYR A 132 2.20 4.46 -9.77
N GLY A 133 1.40 4.61 -8.71
CA GLY A 133 0.46 5.71 -8.56
C GLY A 133 -0.68 5.71 -9.59
N GLY A 134 -1.74 6.46 -9.33
CA GLY A 134 -2.89 6.62 -10.21
C GLY A 134 -3.89 5.46 -10.13
N PHE A 135 -4.77 5.35 -11.13
CA PHE A 135 -5.83 4.34 -11.20
C PHE A 135 -5.41 3.24 -12.18
N ASN A 136 -5.28 1.99 -11.68
CA ASN A 136 -4.69 0.90 -12.44
C ASN A 136 -5.46 -0.41 -12.29
N ILE A 137 -5.44 -1.22 -13.34
CA ILE A 137 -5.72 -2.65 -13.28
C ILE A 137 -4.38 -3.36 -13.23
N ILE A 138 -4.20 -4.21 -12.22
CA ILE A 138 -2.97 -4.95 -12.00
C ILE A 138 -3.27 -6.43 -12.11
N ASN A 139 -2.54 -7.10 -13.00
CA ASN A 139 -2.59 -8.55 -13.16
C ASN A 139 -1.32 -9.14 -12.56
N PHE A 140 -1.48 -10.07 -11.60
CA PHE A 140 -0.38 -10.80 -10.98
C PHE A 140 -0.31 -12.20 -11.57
N TYR A 141 0.87 -12.61 -11.97
CA TYR A 141 1.21 -13.96 -12.43
C TYR A 141 2.26 -14.54 -11.49
N LYS A 142 2.59 -15.81 -11.63
CA LYS A 142 3.53 -16.50 -10.72
C LYS A 142 4.84 -15.74 -10.49
N ASN A 143 5.45 -15.21 -11.57
CA ASN A 143 6.77 -14.54 -11.51
C ASN A 143 6.78 -13.18 -12.21
N ARG A 144 5.61 -12.62 -12.56
CA ARG A 144 5.51 -11.33 -13.25
C ARG A 144 4.20 -10.65 -12.92
N TYR A 145 4.13 -9.37 -13.18
CA TYR A 145 2.91 -8.58 -13.10
C TYR A 145 2.76 -7.69 -14.35
N LYS A 146 1.55 -7.22 -14.59
CA LYS A 146 1.26 -6.26 -15.65
C LYS A 146 0.36 -5.17 -15.06
N VAL A 147 0.78 -3.91 -15.22
CA VAL A 147 0.00 -2.74 -14.82
C VAL A 147 -0.61 -2.10 -16.05
N LYS A 148 -1.93 -1.97 -16.07
CA LYS A 148 -2.69 -1.25 -17.08
C LYS A 148 -3.27 0.01 -16.45
N LYS A 149 -2.73 1.18 -16.83
CA LYS A 149 -3.25 2.47 -16.37
C LYS A 149 -4.61 2.75 -17.00
N ILE A 150 -5.59 3.09 -16.17
CA ILE A 150 -6.92 3.53 -16.62
C ILE A 150 -6.83 5.02 -16.96
N LYS A 151 -7.26 5.37 -18.19
CA LYS A 151 -7.15 6.74 -18.75
C LYS A 151 -8.51 7.37 -19.10
N ASN A 152 -9.63 6.69 -18.83
CA ASN A 152 -10.97 7.21 -19.12
C ASN A 152 -11.27 8.39 -18.16
N LYS A 153 -10.99 9.60 -18.62
CA LYS A 153 -11.16 10.83 -17.84
C LYS A 153 -12.60 11.07 -17.42
N LEU A 154 -13.58 10.77 -18.30
CA LEU A 154 -14.99 10.96 -17.98
C LEU A 154 -15.43 10.06 -16.81
N PHE A 155 -15.05 8.78 -16.88
CA PHE A 155 -15.29 7.84 -15.79
C PHE A 155 -14.59 8.27 -14.50
N LEU A 156 -13.29 8.63 -14.57
CA LEU A 156 -12.50 9.04 -13.41
C LEU A 156 -13.10 10.26 -12.71
N ASN A 157 -13.50 11.28 -13.46
CA ASN A 157 -14.12 12.48 -12.90
C ASN A 157 -15.47 12.18 -12.23
N LYS A 158 -16.26 11.27 -12.81
CA LYS A 158 -17.54 10.83 -12.21
C LYS A 158 -17.30 10.03 -10.94
N LEU A 159 -16.34 9.11 -10.97
CA LEU A 159 -15.96 8.30 -9.81
C LEU A 159 -15.48 9.18 -8.65
N GLU A 160 -14.56 10.11 -8.91
CA GLU A 160 -14.02 11.02 -7.90
C GLU A 160 -15.09 11.84 -7.19
N LYS A 161 -16.09 12.34 -7.94
CA LYS A 161 -17.22 13.10 -7.37
C LYS A 161 -18.16 12.26 -6.50
N ASN A 162 -18.16 10.94 -6.66
CA ASN A 162 -19.05 10.01 -5.96
C ASN A 162 -18.33 9.15 -4.92
N LEU A 163 -17.01 9.31 -4.74
CA LEU A 163 -16.25 8.60 -3.72
C LEU A 163 -16.12 9.44 -2.45
N TYR A 164 -16.44 8.81 -1.32
CA TYR A 164 -16.25 9.39 0.00
C TYR A 164 -15.33 8.50 0.82
N LEU A 165 -14.33 9.11 1.44
CA LEU A 165 -13.46 8.45 2.40
C LEU A 165 -13.93 8.75 3.82
N VAL A 166 -14.36 7.71 4.53
CA VAL A 166 -14.81 7.83 5.93
C VAL A 166 -13.75 7.23 6.84
N TYR A 167 -13.13 8.08 7.66
CA TYR A 167 -12.19 7.60 8.68
C TYR A 167 -12.95 7.03 9.87
N THR A 168 -12.78 5.74 10.14
CA THR A 168 -13.52 5.01 11.18
C THR A 168 -12.88 5.09 12.57
N GLY A 169 -11.67 5.65 12.70
CA GLY A 169 -10.89 5.66 13.94
C GLY A 169 -10.27 4.30 14.29
N ILE A 170 -10.51 3.25 13.48
CA ILE A 170 -10.02 1.90 13.76
C ILE A 170 -8.61 1.74 13.20
N LEU A 171 -7.66 1.46 14.06
CA LEU A 171 -6.28 1.16 13.68
C LEU A 171 -6.03 -0.35 13.71
N ARG A 172 -5.45 -0.90 12.63
CA ARG A 172 -5.08 -2.31 12.56
C ARG A 172 -3.82 -2.55 11.72
N SER A 173 -3.03 -3.53 12.11
CA SER A 173 -1.88 -3.98 11.34
C SER A 173 -2.34 -4.86 10.16
N ALA A 174 -1.88 -4.54 8.94
CA ALA A 174 -2.14 -5.37 7.76
C ALA A 174 -1.52 -6.77 7.89
N ASN A 175 -0.33 -6.86 8.48
CA ASN A 175 0.36 -8.13 8.74
C ASN A 175 -0.44 -9.05 9.68
N GLU A 176 -0.98 -8.50 10.79
CA GLU A 176 -1.81 -9.27 11.72
C GLU A 176 -3.15 -9.68 11.08
N ALA A 177 -3.77 -8.78 10.32
CA ALA A 177 -5.00 -9.08 9.60
C ALA A 177 -4.76 -10.20 8.58
N ALA A 178 -3.69 -10.15 7.78
CA ALA A 178 -3.34 -11.16 6.80
C ALA A 178 -3.14 -12.55 7.44
N LYS A 179 -2.37 -12.64 8.53
CA LYS A 179 -2.13 -13.91 9.25
C LYS A 179 -3.41 -14.61 9.66
N LYS A 180 -4.46 -13.88 10.03
CA LYS A 180 -5.74 -14.45 10.50
C LYS A 180 -6.55 -15.15 9.41
N TYR A 181 -6.39 -14.80 8.14
CA TYR A 181 -7.20 -15.38 7.06
C TYR A 181 -6.41 -16.13 6.00
N ILE A 182 -5.08 -16.01 5.93
CA ILE A 182 -4.27 -16.72 4.92
C ILE A 182 -4.56 -18.22 4.91
N ASN A 183 -4.62 -18.87 6.08
CA ASN A 183 -4.90 -20.29 6.20
C ASN A 183 -6.34 -20.69 5.77
N LYS A 184 -7.25 -19.71 5.65
CA LYS A 184 -8.63 -19.96 5.22
C LYS A 184 -8.82 -19.76 3.71
N LEU A 185 -7.84 -19.17 3.00
CA LEU A 185 -7.97 -18.80 1.60
C LEU A 185 -8.15 -20.02 0.69
N GLU A 186 -7.48 -21.15 0.96
CA GLU A 186 -7.65 -22.36 0.15
C GLU A 186 -9.07 -22.88 0.16
N LYS A 187 -9.75 -22.83 1.32
CA LYS A 187 -11.16 -23.24 1.46
C LYS A 187 -12.13 -22.27 0.79
N LYS A 188 -11.71 -21.02 0.50
CA LYS A 188 -12.52 -19.95 -0.09
C LYS A 188 -12.18 -19.65 -1.55
N LYS A 189 -11.57 -20.61 -2.24
CA LYS A 189 -11.09 -20.48 -3.63
C LYS A 189 -12.17 -20.01 -4.61
N ASN A 190 -13.40 -20.48 -4.46
CA ASN A 190 -14.51 -20.04 -5.31
C ASN A 190 -14.83 -18.56 -5.15
N ILE A 191 -14.79 -18.04 -3.91
CA ILE A 191 -15.01 -16.61 -3.65
C ILE A 191 -13.86 -15.80 -4.27
N LEU A 192 -12.62 -16.25 -4.09
CA LEU A 192 -11.46 -15.56 -4.69
C LEU A 192 -11.54 -15.51 -6.21
N ASN A 193 -12.01 -16.57 -6.86
CA ASN A 193 -12.21 -16.57 -8.31
C ASN A 193 -13.28 -15.58 -8.74
N ARG A 194 -14.42 -15.49 -8.03
CA ARG A 194 -15.46 -14.48 -8.29
C ARG A 194 -14.94 -13.06 -8.11
N LEU A 195 -14.14 -12.80 -7.07
CA LEU A 195 -13.51 -11.48 -6.88
C LEU A 195 -12.58 -11.11 -8.04
N VAL A 196 -11.91 -12.07 -8.66
CA VAL A 196 -11.14 -11.84 -9.89
C VAL A 196 -12.06 -11.54 -11.08
N ASP A 197 -13.18 -12.28 -11.22
CA ASP A 197 -14.16 -12.05 -12.29
C ASP A 197 -14.85 -10.66 -12.13
N HIS A 198 -15.05 -10.16 -10.90
CA HIS A 198 -15.51 -8.79 -10.65
C HIS A 198 -14.53 -7.75 -11.20
N VAL A 199 -13.23 -7.99 -11.17
CA VAL A 199 -12.25 -7.07 -11.78
C VAL A 199 -12.40 -7.05 -13.31
N ASP A 200 -12.70 -8.19 -13.95
CA ASP A 200 -12.96 -8.25 -15.40
C ASP A 200 -14.26 -7.50 -15.76
N THR A 201 -15.29 -7.63 -14.94
CA THR A 201 -16.54 -6.87 -15.07
C THR A 201 -16.32 -5.37 -14.89
N ALA A 202 -15.57 -4.99 -13.85
CA ALA A 202 -15.21 -3.60 -13.60
C ALA A 202 -14.43 -2.97 -14.77
N GLU A 203 -13.52 -3.71 -15.39
CA GLU A 203 -12.77 -3.23 -16.56
C GLU A 203 -13.71 -2.89 -17.73
N LYS A 204 -14.75 -3.68 -17.97
CA LYS A 204 -15.79 -3.41 -18.97
C LYS A 204 -16.60 -2.18 -18.61
N ILE A 205 -17.12 -2.09 -17.37
CA ILE A 205 -17.89 -0.95 -16.84
C ILE A 205 -17.11 0.35 -17.01
N ILE A 206 -15.82 0.36 -16.63
CA ILE A 206 -14.94 1.52 -16.77
C ILE A 206 -14.78 1.93 -18.25
N SER A 207 -14.72 0.97 -19.16
CA SER A 207 -14.58 1.26 -20.60
C SER A 207 -15.80 1.94 -21.18
N TYR A 208 -17.01 1.60 -20.70
CA TYR A 208 -18.27 2.25 -21.09
C TYR A 208 -18.58 3.53 -20.32
N GLY A 209 -17.84 3.84 -19.25
CA GLY A 209 -18.02 5.04 -18.46
C GLY A 209 -19.20 5.02 -17.48
N ALA A 210 -19.75 3.84 -17.16
CA ALA A 210 -20.90 3.62 -16.28
C ALA A 210 -20.49 3.63 -14.80
N ALA A 211 -20.36 4.82 -14.19
CA ALA A 211 -19.89 4.94 -12.81
C ALA A 211 -20.88 4.37 -11.78
N ASP A 212 -22.19 4.43 -12.06
CA ASP A 212 -23.22 3.89 -11.17
C ASP A 212 -23.13 2.35 -11.12
N ASP A 213 -22.95 1.69 -12.27
CA ASP A 213 -22.75 0.23 -12.34
C ASP A 213 -21.48 -0.19 -11.60
N PHE A 214 -20.45 0.67 -11.61
CA PHE A 214 -19.24 0.43 -10.82
C PHE A 214 -19.53 0.47 -9.32
N GLY A 215 -20.40 1.37 -8.86
CA GLY A 215 -20.87 1.44 -7.48
C GLY A 215 -21.62 0.18 -7.05
N TYR A 216 -22.53 -0.34 -7.88
CA TYR A 216 -23.21 -1.61 -7.63
C TYR A 216 -22.23 -2.78 -7.54
N LEU A 217 -21.28 -2.86 -8.46
CA LEU A 217 -20.26 -3.90 -8.45
C LEU A 217 -19.36 -3.83 -7.19
N LEU A 218 -19.03 -2.64 -6.71
CA LEU A 218 -18.32 -2.46 -5.44
C LEU A 218 -19.14 -3.00 -4.26
N HIS A 219 -20.45 -2.79 -4.25
CA HIS A 219 -21.35 -3.32 -3.22
C HIS A 219 -21.36 -4.85 -3.22
N GLU A 220 -21.52 -5.48 -4.37
CA GLU A 220 -21.46 -6.95 -4.51
C GLU A 220 -20.10 -7.50 -4.06
N THR A 221 -19.02 -6.87 -4.52
CA THR A 221 -17.65 -7.23 -4.14
C THR A 221 -17.44 -7.14 -2.63
N TRP A 222 -17.98 -6.11 -1.98
CA TRP A 222 -17.91 -5.97 -0.53
C TRP A 222 -18.63 -7.10 0.20
N ASN A 223 -19.84 -7.46 -0.23
CA ASN A 223 -20.62 -8.55 0.36
C ASN A 223 -19.89 -9.91 0.22
N GLU A 224 -19.33 -10.19 -0.96
CA GLU A 224 -18.52 -11.39 -1.15
C GLU A 224 -17.25 -11.39 -0.30
N LYS A 225 -16.57 -10.26 -0.24
CA LYS A 225 -15.34 -10.12 0.57
C LYS A 225 -15.62 -10.38 2.05
N LYS A 226 -16.73 -9.87 2.60
CA LYS A 226 -17.15 -10.15 3.98
C LYS A 226 -17.33 -11.65 4.25
N SER A 227 -17.79 -12.43 3.27
CA SER A 227 -18.00 -13.87 3.43
C SER A 227 -16.70 -14.71 3.52
N ILE A 228 -15.53 -14.09 3.28
CA ILE A 228 -14.23 -14.76 3.41
C ILE A 228 -13.92 -15.00 4.89
N SER A 229 -14.13 -14.01 5.75
CA SER A 229 -13.80 -14.08 7.17
C SER A 229 -14.54 -13.01 7.97
N ASP A 230 -14.99 -13.37 9.18
CA ASP A 230 -15.67 -12.46 10.13
C ASP A 230 -14.80 -11.25 10.54
N ASN A 231 -13.48 -11.35 10.34
CA ASN A 231 -12.54 -10.27 10.66
C ASN A 231 -12.42 -9.18 9.58
N ILE A 232 -13.17 -9.27 8.47
CA ILE A 232 -13.10 -8.30 7.37
C ILE A 232 -13.91 -7.05 7.70
N SER A 233 -15.04 -7.21 8.40
CA SER A 233 -15.87 -6.11 8.89
C SER A 233 -16.01 -6.19 10.41
N ASN A 234 -16.72 -5.22 10.99
CA ASN A 234 -17.16 -5.20 12.37
C ASN A 234 -18.48 -4.40 12.49
N PRO A 235 -19.19 -4.45 13.63
CA PRO A 235 -20.50 -3.80 13.80
C PRO A 235 -20.49 -2.31 13.45
N LEU A 236 -19.44 -1.57 13.83
CA LEU A 236 -19.31 -0.13 13.52
C LEU A 236 -19.22 0.12 12.02
N ILE A 237 -18.36 -0.64 11.32
CA ILE A 237 -18.21 -0.52 9.86
C ILE A 237 -19.52 -0.88 9.17
N ASP A 238 -20.22 -1.94 9.60
CA ASP A 238 -21.47 -2.37 9.02
C ASP A 238 -22.60 -1.33 9.27
N GLU A 239 -22.61 -0.67 10.42
CA GLU A 239 -23.55 0.43 10.71
C GLU A 239 -23.29 1.65 9.81
N ILE A 240 -22.03 2.08 9.71
CA ILE A 240 -21.64 3.19 8.81
C ILE A 240 -22.04 2.87 7.37
N TYR A 241 -21.78 1.64 6.93
CA TYR A 241 -22.10 1.20 5.57
C TYR A 241 -23.61 1.20 5.29
N LYS A 242 -24.44 0.79 6.25
CA LYS A 242 -25.91 0.83 6.13
C LYS A 242 -26.46 2.24 6.03
N LYS A 243 -25.91 3.21 6.78
CA LYS A 243 -26.36 4.61 6.79
C LYS A 243 -26.03 5.37 5.50
N LYS A 244 -25.10 4.86 4.68
CA LYS A 244 -24.62 5.50 3.44
C LYS A 244 -25.14 4.80 2.17
N LYS A 245 -25.99 3.80 2.32
CA LYS A 245 -26.69 3.12 1.24
C LYS A 245 -28.03 3.82 0.96
#